data_0daf0a534ad135cdbe15fcd124f29bdf
#
_entry.id   0daf0a534ad135cdbe15fcd124f29bdf
#
_cell.length_a   1.000
_cell.length_b   1.000
_cell.length_c   1.000
_cell.angle_alpha   90.00
_cell.angle_beta   90.00
_cell.angle_gamma   90.00
#
_symmetry.space_group_name_H-M   'P 1'
#
loop_
_entity.id
_entity.type
_entity.pdbx_description
1 polymer ?
#
loop_
_entity_poly.entity_id
_entity_poly.type
_entity_poly.pdbx_seq_one_letter_code
_entity_poly.pdbx_strand_id
1 'polypeptide(L)'
;MPEDIARILTGLATSVGHNPWLQAGLALLLALVLALIVNLVGKILGRLAKATDTEVDDLLVKSLGQPVFTTIMLIGLGSATVILDLGEKPQKITIHVLRTILIVVWIKYALSVIRYLLRRASQDKFGSRYVLAATLPLFDNTIRILLALLGLYMILQVWGVDITAWAAAAGIGGLAIS
;
A
#
# COMPACT_ATOMS: atom_id res chain seq x y z
N MET A 1 -5.32 6.12 -11.94
CA MET A 1 -5.85 6.54 -10.62
C MET A 1 -4.88 7.33 -9.73
N PRO A 2 -3.67 6.88 -9.32
CA PRO A 2 -2.80 7.75 -8.52
C PRO A 2 -2.29 8.98 -9.27
N GLU A 3 -2.09 8.89 -10.57
CA GLU A 3 -1.66 10.01 -11.40
C GLU A 3 -2.74 11.08 -11.57
N ASP A 4 -4.00 10.69 -11.61
CA ASP A 4 -5.11 11.64 -11.75
C ASP A 4 -5.28 12.47 -10.47
N ILE A 5 -5.14 11.86 -9.30
CA ILE A 5 -5.16 12.57 -8.01
C ILE A 5 -4.00 13.55 -7.93
N ALA A 6 -2.80 13.12 -8.31
CA ALA A 6 -1.62 13.99 -8.32
C ALA A 6 -1.81 15.19 -9.28
N ARG A 7 -2.38 14.97 -10.48
CA ARG A 7 -2.69 16.06 -11.44
C ARG A 7 -3.72 17.03 -10.90
N ILE A 8 -4.77 16.56 -10.23
CA ILE A 8 -5.78 17.42 -9.63
C ILE A 8 -5.16 18.27 -8.53
N LEU A 9 -4.39 17.67 -7.64
CA LEU A 9 -3.73 18.38 -6.54
C LEU A 9 -2.75 19.45 -7.05
N THR A 10 -1.94 19.11 -8.05
CA THR A 10 -1.01 20.09 -8.65
C THR A 10 -1.76 21.19 -9.41
N GLY A 11 -2.80 20.85 -10.19
CA GLY A 11 -3.59 21.82 -10.94
C GLY A 11 -4.31 22.83 -10.04
N LEU A 12 -4.89 22.38 -8.93
CA LEU A 12 -5.53 23.26 -7.96
C LEU A 12 -4.50 24.10 -7.20
N ALA A 13 -3.35 23.55 -6.85
CA ALA A 13 -2.31 24.27 -6.14
C ALA A 13 -1.66 25.36 -6.99
N THR A 14 -1.43 25.11 -8.30
CA THR A 14 -0.81 26.07 -9.22
C THR A 14 -1.72 27.24 -9.59
N SER A 15 -3.05 27.11 -9.38
CA SER A 15 -4.00 28.19 -9.66
C SER A 15 -3.95 29.34 -8.64
N VAL A 16 -3.32 29.18 -7.47
CA VAL A 16 -3.42 30.09 -6.30
C VAL A 16 -2.26 31.10 -6.19
N GLY A 17 -1.33 31.15 -7.14
CA GLY A 17 -0.29 32.19 -7.12
C GLY A 17 1.07 31.72 -7.61
N HIS A 18 2.02 32.68 -7.70
CA HIS A 18 3.36 32.43 -8.26
C HIS A 18 4.40 31.91 -7.26
N ASN A 19 4.02 31.71 -5.97
CA ASN A 19 4.97 31.27 -4.96
C ASN A 19 4.95 29.73 -4.81
N PRO A 20 6.02 29.01 -5.20
CA PRO A 20 6.05 27.55 -5.17
C PRO A 20 5.88 26.97 -3.75
N TRP A 21 6.31 27.68 -2.72
CA TRP A 21 6.14 27.25 -1.33
C TRP A 21 4.66 27.25 -0.91
N LEU A 22 3.90 28.30 -1.32
CA LEU A 22 2.46 28.34 -1.06
C LEU A 22 1.72 27.25 -1.82
N GLN A 23 2.09 27.03 -3.07
CA GLN A 23 1.50 25.96 -3.90
C GLN A 23 1.76 24.57 -3.31
N ALA A 24 3.00 24.28 -2.87
CA ALA A 24 3.35 23.03 -2.22
C ALA A 24 2.60 22.85 -0.89
N GLY A 25 2.50 23.91 -0.10
CA GLY A 25 1.71 23.91 1.15
C GLY A 25 0.23 23.65 0.89
N LEU A 26 -0.35 24.26 -0.15
CA LEU A 26 -1.73 24.02 -0.56
C LEU A 26 -1.95 22.58 -1.04
N ALA A 27 -1.04 22.02 -1.82
CA ALA A 27 -1.11 20.63 -2.26
C ALA A 27 -1.12 19.64 -1.08
N LEU A 28 -0.28 19.90 -0.07
CA LEU A 28 -0.25 19.09 1.16
C LEU A 28 -1.54 19.25 1.97
N LEU A 29 -2.07 20.46 2.07
CA LEU A 29 -3.31 20.72 2.78
C LEU A 29 -4.49 20.04 2.08
N LEU A 30 -4.58 20.13 0.77
CA LEU A 30 -5.60 19.44 -0.03
C LEU A 30 -5.49 17.92 0.12
N ALA A 31 -4.27 17.37 0.08
CA ALA A 31 -4.04 15.95 0.31
C ALA A 31 -4.49 15.52 1.71
N LEU A 32 -4.18 16.32 2.73
CA LEU A 32 -4.62 16.06 4.11
C LEU A 32 -6.15 16.08 4.23
N VAL A 33 -6.80 17.10 3.68
CA VAL A 33 -8.28 17.20 3.69
C VAL A 33 -8.89 16.00 2.98
N LEU A 34 -8.38 15.64 1.80
CA LEU A 34 -8.85 14.47 1.05
C LEU A 34 -8.64 13.17 1.86
N ALA A 35 -7.48 12.99 2.48
CA ALA A 35 -7.18 11.83 3.30
C ALA A 35 -8.13 11.72 4.51
N LEU A 36 -8.46 12.85 5.14
CA LEU A 36 -9.41 12.90 6.26
C LEU A 36 -10.83 12.57 5.80
N ILE A 37 -11.26 13.11 4.64
CA ILE A 37 -12.58 12.81 4.07
C ILE A 37 -12.69 11.32 3.76
N VAL A 38 -11.71 10.73 3.08
CA VAL A 38 -11.71 9.31 2.74
C VAL A 38 -11.71 8.44 4.00
N ASN A 39 -10.95 8.82 5.02
CA ASN A 39 -10.95 8.11 6.31
C ASN A 39 -12.32 8.22 7.03
N LEU A 40 -12.96 9.38 6.97
CA LEU A 40 -14.30 9.59 7.54
C LEU A 40 -15.35 8.76 6.79
N VAL A 41 -15.33 8.80 5.45
CA VAL A 41 -16.22 7.99 4.61
C VAL A 41 -16.01 6.49 4.89
N GLY A 42 -14.76 6.03 4.98
CA GLY A 42 -14.44 4.66 5.35
C GLY A 42 -15.02 4.26 6.72
N LYS A 43 -14.95 5.13 7.72
CA LYS A 43 -15.57 4.89 9.04
C LYS A 43 -17.11 4.85 8.98
N ILE A 44 -17.71 5.69 8.15
CA ILE A 44 -19.18 5.70 7.96
C ILE A 44 -19.62 4.42 7.25
N LEU A 45 -18.93 4.03 6.16
CA LEU A 45 -19.20 2.79 5.44
C LEU A 45 -19.03 1.57 6.34
N GLY A 46 -17.97 1.53 7.17
CA GLY A 46 -17.79 0.46 8.16
C GLY A 46 -18.87 0.40 9.23
N ARG A 47 -19.50 1.54 9.58
CA ARG A 47 -20.66 1.54 10.50
C ARG A 47 -21.91 1.03 9.81
N LEU A 48 -22.11 1.35 8.52
CA LEU A 48 -23.25 0.88 7.72
C LEU A 48 -23.12 -0.62 7.40
N ALA A 49 -21.90 -1.10 7.15
CA ALA A 49 -21.61 -2.52 6.91
C ALA A 49 -21.90 -3.38 8.14
N LYS A 50 -21.85 -2.83 9.35
CA LYS A 50 -22.27 -3.54 10.58
C LYS A 50 -23.75 -3.90 10.62
N ALA A 51 -24.57 -3.29 9.79
CA ALA A 51 -25.98 -3.66 9.63
C ALA A 51 -26.19 -4.91 8.76
N THR A 52 -25.14 -5.35 8.06
CA THR A 52 -25.12 -6.60 7.28
C THR A 52 -24.23 -7.60 8.02
N ASP A 53 -24.75 -8.80 8.33
CA ASP A 53 -24.16 -9.86 9.18
C ASP A 53 -22.80 -10.45 8.72
N THR A 54 -21.96 -9.68 8.03
CA THR A 54 -20.68 -10.16 7.50
C THR A 54 -19.51 -9.52 8.23
N GLU A 55 -19.01 -10.19 9.27
CA GLU A 55 -17.83 -9.77 10.07
C GLU A 55 -16.56 -9.52 9.23
N VAL A 56 -16.47 -10.05 7.99
CA VAL A 56 -15.34 -9.86 7.07
C VAL A 56 -15.26 -8.43 6.57
N ASP A 57 -16.41 -7.82 6.25
CA ASP A 57 -16.46 -6.47 5.69
C ASP A 57 -16.01 -5.42 6.72
N ASP A 58 -16.34 -5.61 8.00
CA ASP A 58 -15.99 -4.66 9.06
C ASP A 58 -14.46 -4.56 9.27
N LEU A 59 -13.76 -5.69 9.19
CA LEU A 59 -12.31 -5.71 9.38
C LEU A 59 -11.56 -5.20 8.13
N LEU A 60 -12.02 -5.55 6.93
CA LEU A 60 -11.44 -5.08 5.68
C LEU A 60 -11.57 -3.56 5.57
N VAL A 61 -12.77 -3.02 5.80
CA VAL A 61 -13.02 -1.57 5.75
C VAL A 61 -12.24 -0.82 6.83
N LYS A 62 -12.18 -1.35 8.05
CA LYS A 62 -11.43 -0.74 9.15
C LYS A 62 -9.93 -0.76 8.92
N SER A 63 -9.39 -1.83 8.34
CA SER A 63 -7.95 -1.96 8.07
C SER A 63 -7.51 -1.15 6.85
N LEU A 64 -8.40 -0.94 5.85
CA LEU A 64 -8.10 -0.16 4.64
C LEU A 64 -7.89 1.33 4.92
N GLY A 65 -8.49 1.87 5.98
CA GLY A 65 -8.41 3.30 6.28
C GLY A 65 -6.98 3.81 6.42
N GLN A 66 -6.11 3.05 7.08
CA GLN A 66 -4.71 3.45 7.29
C GLN A 66 -3.87 3.43 5.99
N PRO A 67 -3.84 2.36 5.18
CA PRO A 67 -3.07 2.36 3.94
C PRO A 67 -3.58 3.38 2.93
N VAL A 68 -4.89 3.59 2.82
CA VAL A 68 -5.46 4.59 1.93
C VAL A 68 -5.11 6.01 2.38
N PHE A 69 -5.23 6.32 3.68
CA PHE A 69 -4.81 7.60 4.23
C PHE A 69 -3.33 7.87 3.93
N THR A 70 -2.45 6.90 4.21
CA THR A 70 -1.01 7.01 3.94
C THR A 70 -0.73 7.20 2.46
N THR A 71 -1.45 6.49 1.58
CA THR A 71 -1.30 6.63 0.13
C THR A 71 -1.60 8.07 -0.33
N ILE A 72 -2.71 8.65 0.12
CA ILE A 72 -3.10 10.02 -0.24
C ILE A 72 -2.07 11.02 0.27
N MET A 73 -1.58 10.86 1.50
CA MET A 73 -0.55 11.72 2.07
C MET A 73 0.78 11.61 1.31
N LEU A 74 1.21 10.41 0.91
CA LEU A 74 2.42 10.21 0.12
C LEU A 74 2.30 10.81 -1.30
N ILE A 75 1.11 10.73 -1.91
CA ILE A 75 0.83 11.37 -3.21
C ILE A 75 0.91 12.90 -3.05
N GLY A 76 0.30 13.45 -2.00
CA GLY A 76 0.38 14.89 -1.70
C GLY A 76 1.82 15.37 -1.50
N LEU A 77 2.62 14.60 -0.75
CA LEU A 77 4.03 14.90 -0.52
C LEU A 77 4.86 14.80 -1.83
N GLY A 78 4.57 13.80 -2.66
CA GLY A 78 5.17 13.67 -3.98
C GLY A 78 4.82 14.86 -4.90
N SER A 79 3.54 15.29 -4.90
CA SER A 79 3.10 16.47 -5.65
C SER A 79 3.78 17.75 -5.17
N ALA A 80 3.91 17.94 -3.85
CA ALA A 80 4.62 19.08 -3.28
C ALA A 80 6.11 19.10 -3.69
N THR A 81 6.76 17.93 -3.73
CA THR A 81 8.16 17.79 -4.17
C THR A 81 8.34 18.21 -5.63
N VAL A 82 7.37 17.86 -6.48
CA VAL A 82 7.39 18.26 -7.92
C VAL A 82 7.17 19.76 -8.07
N ILE A 83 6.24 20.35 -7.32
CA ILE A 83 5.93 21.79 -7.34
C ILE A 83 7.14 22.62 -6.88
N LEU A 84 7.87 22.15 -5.87
CA LEU A 84 9.05 22.86 -5.34
C LEU A 84 10.26 22.83 -6.27
N ASP A 85 10.26 21.98 -7.30
CA ASP A 85 11.35 21.82 -8.27
C ASP A 85 12.74 21.79 -7.61
N LEU A 86 12.92 20.86 -6.68
CA LEU A 86 14.15 20.72 -5.89
C LEU A 86 15.37 20.28 -6.73
N GLY A 87 15.22 20.19 -8.06
CA GLY A 87 16.21 19.64 -8.98
C GLY A 87 16.05 18.12 -9.16
N GLU A 88 16.59 17.61 -10.28
CA GLU A 88 16.33 16.22 -10.72
C GLU A 88 16.75 15.15 -9.73
N LYS A 89 17.94 15.27 -9.10
CA LYS A 89 18.47 14.24 -8.20
C LYS A 89 17.69 14.13 -6.89
N PRO A 90 17.49 15.19 -6.09
CA PRO A 90 16.74 15.12 -4.86
C PRO A 90 15.27 14.76 -5.11
N GLN A 91 14.66 15.24 -6.18
CA GLN A 91 13.30 14.90 -6.54
C GLN A 91 13.14 13.40 -6.83
N LYS A 92 14.03 12.79 -7.64
CA LYS A 92 14.03 11.35 -7.91
C LYS A 92 14.17 10.53 -6.64
N ILE A 93 15.14 10.88 -5.79
CA ILE A 93 15.37 10.17 -4.52
C ILE A 93 14.13 10.24 -3.63
N THR A 94 13.54 11.43 -3.47
CA THR A 94 12.33 11.60 -2.66
C THR A 94 11.18 10.74 -3.19
N ILE A 95 10.93 10.76 -4.49
CA ILE A 95 9.86 9.94 -5.10
C ILE A 95 10.13 8.45 -4.91
N HIS A 96 11.38 7.99 -5.06
CA HIS A 96 11.71 6.57 -4.82
C HIS A 96 11.49 6.17 -3.35
N VAL A 97 11.86 7.02 -2.41
CA VAL A 97 11.60 6.81 -0.97
C VAL A 97 10.10 6.75 -0.69
N LEU A 98 9.31 7.69 -1.20
CA LEU A 98 7.85 7.71 -1.04
C LEU A 98 7.20 6.44 -1.61
N ARG A 99 7.61 6.00 -2.80
CA ARG A 99 7.14 4.75 -3.41
C ARG A 99 7.54 3.53 -2.58
N THR A 100 8.74 3.51 -2.03
CA THR A 100 9.19 2.44 -1.14
C THR A 100 8.32 2.34 0.11
N ILE A 101 8.02 3.48 0.76
CA ILE A 101 7.12 3.53 1.92
C ILE A 101 5.73 3.02 1.53
N LEU A 102 5.22 3.42 0.37
CA LEU A 102 3.93 2.97 -0.15
C LEU A 102 3.88 1.45 -0.29
N ILE A 103 4.90 0.84 -0.91
CA ILE A 103 5.01 -0.62 -1.08
C ILE A 103 4.99 -1.31 0.29
N VAL A 104 5.79 -0.84 1.24
CA VAL A 104 5.87 -1.43 2.59
C VAL A 104 4.51 -1.37 3.31
N VAL A 105 3.79 -0.26 3.20
CA VAL A 105 2.46 -0.08 3.81
C VAL A 105 1.46 -1.07 3.21
N TRP A 106 1.43 -1.21 1.88
CA TRP A 106 0.52 -2.14 1.21
C TRP A 106 0.86 -3.61 1.45
N ILE A 107 2.14 -3.97 1.51
CA ILE A 107 2.57 -5.34 1.87
C ILE A 107 2.16 -5.68 3.31
N LYS A 108 2.35 -4.77 4.26
CA LYS A 108 1.88 -4.96 5.66
C LYS A 108 0.37 -5.14 5.72
N TYR A 109 -0.37 -4.35 4.96
CA TYR A 109 -1.82 -4.47 4.86
C TYR A 109 -2.23 -5.83 4.27
N ALA A 110 -1.65 -6.23 3.14
CA ALA A 110 -1.91 -7.51 2.50
C ALA A 110 -1.64 -8.68 3.45
N LEU A 111 -0.51 -8.66 4.17
CA LEU A 111 -0.19 -9.65 5.21
C LEU A 111 -1.27 -9.72 6.30
N SER A 112 -1.75 -8.58 6.76
CA SER A 112 -2.79 -8.51 7.80
C SER A 112 -4.10 -9.13 7.33
N VAL A 113 -4.54 -8.78 6.11
CA VAL A 113 -5.76 -9.31 5.50
C VAL A 113 -5.66 -10.83 5.29
N ILE A 114 -4.57 -11.30 4.69
CA ILE A 114 -4.40 -12.73 4.40
C ILE A 114 -4.38 -13.55 5.70
N ARG A 115 -3.69 -13.09 6.73
CA ARG A 115 -3.69 -13.77 8.04
C ARG A 115 -5.06 -13.84 8.66
N TYR A 116 -5.83 -12.76 8.56
CA TYR A 116 -7.19 -12.76 9.06
C TYR A 116 -8.05 -13.79 8.32
N LEU A 117 -7.98 -13.82 6.98
CA LEU A 117 -8.72 -14.78 6.16
C LEU A 117 -8.33 -16.22 6.48
N LEU A 118 -7.03 -16.50 6.64
CA LEU A 118 -6.55 -17.83 7.03
C LEU A 118 -7.06 -18.27 8.39
N ARG A 119 -7.00 -17.39 9.40
CA ARG A 119 -7.51 -17.69 10.74
C ARG A 119 -9.00 -17.95 10.72
N ARG A 120 -9.77 -17.20 9.96
CA ARG A 120 -11.20 -17.40 9.83
C ARG A 120 -11.52 -18.73 9.13
N ALA A 121 -10.86 -19.02 8.02
CA ALA A 121 -11.02 -20.29 7.31
C ALA A 121 -10.71 -21.51 8.19
N SER A 122 -9.80 -21.36 9.17
CA SER A 122 -9.50 -22.44 10.13
C SER A 122 -10.53 -22.61 11.23
N GLN A 123 -11.40 -21.62 11.47
CA GLN A 123 -12.43 -21.65 12.50
C GLN A 123 -13.79 -22.13 12.00
N ASP A 124 -14.01 -22.09 10.67
CA ASP A 124 -15.27 -22.56 10.08
C ASP A 124 -15.45 -24.06 10.25
N LYS A 125 -16.67 -24.43 10.68
CA LYS A 125 -17.06 -25.79 11.15
C LYS A 125 -17.15 -26.85 10.02
N PHE A 126 -16.84 -26.51 8.78
CA PHE A 126 -16.95 -27.42 7.64
C PHE A 126 -15.61 -28.10 7.32
N GLY A 127 -15.43 -29.31 7.83
CA GLY A 127 -14.52 -30.35 7.36
C GLY A 127 -13.02 -30.18 7.69
N SER A 128 -12.46 -31.10 8.42
CA SER A 128 -11.02 -31.32 8.73
C SER A 128 -10.31 -30.22 9.51
N ARG A 129 -10.93 -29.78 10.59
CA ARG A 129 -10.41 -28.84 11.61
C ARG A 129 -8.97 -29.15 12.06
N TYR A 130 -8.57 -30.43 12.05
CA TYR A 130 -7.26 -30.87 12.52
C TYR A 130 -6.15 -30.66 11.46
N VAL A 131 -6.43 -30.90 10.19
CA VAL A 131 -5.43 -30.75 9.12
C VAL A 131 -5.13 -29.28 8.85
N LEU A 132 -6.17 -28.43 8.83
CA LEU A 132 -6.01 -26.99 8.59
C LEU A 132 -5.28 -26.30 9.76
N ALA A 133 -5.57 -26.68 11.00
CA ALA A 133 -4.91 -26.13 12.20
C ALA A 133 -3.42 -26.51 12.28
N ALA A 134 -3.05 -27.73 11.90
CA ALA A 134 -1.65 -28.19 11.88
C ALA A 134 -0.82 -27.54 10.76
N THR A 135 -1.44 -27.23 9.61
CA THR A 135 -0.74 -26.65 8.45
C THR A 135 -0.76 -25.12 8.42
N LEU A 136 -1.60 -24.48 9.25
CA LEU A 136 -1.75 -23.03 9.31
C LEU A 136 -0.43 -22.28 9.53
N PRO A 137 0.50 -22.71 10.41
CA PRO A 137 1.80 -22.05 10.58
C PRO A 137 2.68 -22.12 9.32
N LEU A 138 2.60 -23.20 8.57
CA LEU A 138 3.32 -23.36 7.31
C LEU A 138 2.81 -22.37 6.27
N PHE A 139 1.49 -22.28 6.11
CA PHE A 139 0.87 -21.30 5.20
C PHE A 139 1.20 -19.85 5.60
N ASP A 140 1.13 -19.50 6.90
CA ASP A 140 1.46 -18.14 7.36
C ASP A 140 2.91 -17.78 7.05
N ASN A 141 3.86 -18.70 7.30
CA ASN A 141 5.27 -18.48 6.99
C ASN A 141 5.53 -18.39 5.49
N THR A 142 4.95 -19.28 4.69
CA THR A 142 5.11 -19.28 3.23
C THR A 142 4.58 -17.97 2.62
N ILE A 143 3.38 -17.53 3.00
CA ILE A 143 2.79 -16.28 2.53
C ILE A 143 3.63 -15.08 2.95
N ARG A 144 4.14 -15.09 4.18
CA ARG A 144 5.02 -14.02 4.67
C ARG A 144 6.28 -13.90 3.82
N ILE A 145 6.92 -15.03 3.52
CA ILE A 145 8.13 -15.07 2.68
C ILE A 145 7.80 -14.60 1.26
N LEU A 146 6.72 -15.11 0.65
CA LEU A 146 6.32 -14.71 -0.69
C LEU A 146 6.02 -13.21 -0.79
N LEU A 147 5.27 -12.65 0.17
CA LEU A 147 4.96 -11.21 0.19
C LEU A 147 6.20 -10.36 0.49
N ALA A 148 7.14 -10.85 1.31
CA ALA A 148 8.41 -10.17 1.55
C ALA A 148 9.27 -10.13 0.28
N LEU A 149 9.35 -11.25 -0.46
CA LEU A 149 10.06 -11.33 -1.74
C LEU A 149 9.40 -10.45 -2.79
N LEU A 150 8.07 -10.44 -2.88
CA LEU A 150 7.33 -9.55 -3.78
C LEU A 150 7.58 -8.08 -3.44
N GLY A 151 7.54 -7.72 -2.16
CA GLY A 151 7.83 -6.36 -1.73
C GLY A 151 9.26 -5.94 -2.04
N LEU A 152 10.23 -6.81 -1.78
CA LEU A 152 11.64 -6.58 -2.13
C LEU A 152 11.80 -6.40 -3.64
N TYR A 153 11.17 -7.25 -4.45
CA TYR A 153 11.14 -7.14 -5.90
C TYR A 153 10.64 -5.77 -6.36
N MET A 154 9.48 -5.35 -5.85
CA MET A 154 8.87 -4.05 -6.20
C MET A 154 9.76 -2.87 -5.78
N ILE A 155 10.42 -2.96 -4.62
CA ILE A 155 11.34 -1.93 -4.15
C ILE A 155 12.56 -1.82 -5.07
N LEU A 156 13.18 -2.94 -5.43
CA LEU A 156 14.32 -2.96 -6.33
C LEU A 156 13.97 -2.38 -7.72
N GLN A 157 12.79 -2.69 -8.24
CA GLN A 157 12.28 -2.10 -9.48
C GLN A 157 12.12 -0.57 -9.38
N VAL A 158 11.61 -0.05 -8.25
CA VAL A 158 11.49 1.40 -8.01
C VAL A 158 12.86 2.07 -8.06
N TRP A 159 13.89 1.42 -7.54
CA TRP A 159 15.28 1.92 -7.54
C TRP A 159 16.03 1.65 -8.84
N GLY A 160 15.36 1.09 -9.87
CA GLY A 160 15.95 0.83 -11.17
C GLY A 160 16.94 -0.34 -11.19
N VAL A 161 16.89 -1.21 -10.18
CA VAL A 161 17.72 -2.41 -10.13
C VAL A 161 17.06 -3.51 -10.96
N ASP A 162 17.72 -3.92 -12.04
CA ASP A 162 17.26 -5.05 -12.84
C ASP A 162 17.63 -6.37 -12.15
N ILE A 163 16.62 -7.02 -11.64
CA ILE A 163 16.75 -8.31 -10.94
C ILE A 163 16.35 -9.51 -11.79
N THR A 164 16.05 -9.29 -13.08
CA THR A 164 15.61 -10.37 -13.97
C THR A 164 16.65 -11.49 -14.05
N ALA A 165 17.93 -11.12 -14.14
CA ALA A 165 19.05 -12.08 -14.15
C ALA A 165 19.14 -12.85 -12.82
N TRP A 166 18.92 -12.19 -11.68
CA TRP A 166 18.92 -12.81 -10.36
C TRP A 166 17.75 -13.76 -10.16
N ALA A 167 16.56 -13.38 -10.63
CA ALA A 167 15.37 -14.24 -10.58
C ALA A 167 15.54 -15.48 -11.45
N ALA A 168 16.13 -15.34 -12.64
CA ALA A 168 16.45 -16.46 -13.52
C ALA A 168 17.48 -17.42 -12.88
N ALA A 169 18.56 -16.89 -12.31
CA ALA A 169 19.56 -17.68 -11.61
C ALA A 169 18.99 -18.43 -10.39
N ALA A 170 18.13 -17.77 -9.61
CA ALA A 170 17.44 -18.39 -8.48
C ALA A 170 16.47 -19.50 -8.95
N GLY A 171 15.78 -19.29 -10.08
CA GLY A 171 14.91 -20.30 -10.69
C GLY A 171 15.68 -21.56 -11.12
N ILE A 172 16.82 -21.39 -11.80
CA ILE A 172 17.70 -22.50 -12.21
C ILE A 172 18.28 -23.20 -10.97
N GLY A 173 18.73 -22.44 -9.95
CA GLY A 173 19.22 -23.00 -8.70
C GLY A 173 18.16 -23.81 -7.96
N GLY A 174 16.91 -23.33 -7.94
CA GLY A 174 15.77 -24.05 -7.35
C GLY A 174 15.48 -25.38 -8.05
N LEU A 175 15.55 -25.41 -9.38
CA LEU A 175 15.39 -26.63 -10.15
C LEU A 175 16.55 -27.63 -9.94
N ALA A 176 17.77 -27.13 -9.72
CA ALA A 176 18.94 -27.99 -9.47
C ALA A 176 18.91 -28.67 -8.09
N ILE A 177 18.17 -28.11 -7.12
CA ILE A 177 18.04 -28.64 -5.75
C ILE A 177 16.80 -29.55 -5.60
N SER A 178 15.85 -29.48 -6.53
CA SER A 178 14.62 -30.28 -6.53
C SER A 178 14.85 -31.69 -7.04
#